data_13e8523eb12806e20e8eaae0dff5c153
#
_entry.id   13e8523eb12806e20e8eaae0dff5c153
#
_cell.length_a   1.000
_cell.length_b   1.000
_cell.length_c   1.000
_cell.angle_alpha   90.00
_cell.angle_beta   90.00
_cell.angle_gamma   90.00
#
_symmetry.space_group_name_H-M   'P 1'
#
loop_
_entity.id
_entity.type
_entity.pdbx_description
1 polymer ?
#
loop_
_entity_poly.entity_id
_entity_poly.type
_entity_poly.pdbx_seq_one_letter_code
_entity_poly.pdbx_strand_id
1 'polypeptide(L)'
;EAEASYNQAIALKFDFAEAHFNLGLTLHGQGRLDEAEASYNQATKLKPDYAKVHSKLGVLLQELGRLDEAATSCAKAIALNPKDFKTHNQLLICLFMQDKERAFFDELDYLNNQDKSSAIIGSLACRSALKYGLEKPNSFCTKPLNYVLHNDLNSKYHFEETFVKKAKSILKETWISNRRQGLLVNSSQTSGNIFDLKNDDTNEIQNIIRTEIEKYRAKFQNSEEGLIKKMPTDYSLNGWLISMKSGGNIKPHIHEEGWLSGSIYINVPHKLKADSGNLVVSLGMDKDAIDPRKIEKKTINVVTGSMVLFPASLMHYTIPFKSKEERIVLAFDMIEK
;
A
#
# COMPACT_ATOMS: atom_id res chain seq x y z
N GLU A 1 25.51 1.19 -9.37
CA GLU A 1 26.52 0.37 -8.66
C GLU A 1 26.08 -1.09 -8.52
N ALA A 2 24.91 -1.38 -7.91
CA ALA A 2 24.44 -2.76 -7.70
C ALA A 2 24.32 -3.55 -9.01
N GLU A 3 23.72 -2.98 -10.06
CA GLU A 3 23.61 -3.61 -11.38
C GLU A 3 24.98 -4.00 -11.96
N ALA A 4 25.96 -3.10 -11.88
CA ALA A 4 27.31 -3.37 -12.36
C ALA A 4 27.99 -4.51 -11.59
N SER A 5 27.79 -4.55 -10.27
CA SER A 5 28.33 -5.62 -9.41
C SER A 5 27.72 -7.00 -9.74
N TYR A 6 26.41 -7.06 -9.99
CA TYR A 6 25.76 -8.32 -10.38
C TYR A 6 26.17 -8.76 -11.78
N ASN A 7 26.30 -7.84 -12.74
CA ASN A 7 26.80 -8.15 -14.07
C ASN A 7 28.24 -8.69 -14.03
N GLN A 8 29.10 -8.12 -13.18
CA GLN A 8 30.46 -8.65 -12.99
C GLN A 8 30.45 -10.04 -12.35
N ALA A 9 29.59 -10.28 -11.35
CA ALA A 9 29.45 -11.60 -10.75
C ALA A 9 29.00 -12.65 -11.76
N ILE A 10 28.05 -12.32 -12.63
CA ILE A 10 27.56 -13.18 -13.71
C ILE A 10 28.66 -13.43 -14.76
N ALA A 11 29.47 -12.42 -15.09
CA ALA A 11 30.59 -12.59 -16.02
C ALA A 11 31.66 -13.54 -15.47
N LEU A 12 31.91 -13.51 -14.16
CA LEU A 12 32.83 -14.42 -13.48
C LEU A 12 32.27 -15.83 -13.30
N LYS A 13 30.96 -15.94 -13.10
CA LYS A 13 30.25 -17.19 -12.89
C LYS A 13 28.84 -17.10 -13.52
N PHE A 14 28.71 -17.51 -14.78
CA PHE A 14 27.48 -17.37 -15.57
C PHE A 14 26.28 -18.21 -15.02
N ASP A 15 26.56 -19.26 -14.25
CA ASP A 15 25.57 -20.15 -13.63
C ASP A 15 25.20 -19.72 -12.19
N PHE A 16 25.43 -18.46 -11.82
CA PHE A 16 25.16 -17.93 -10.49
C PHE A 16 23.69 -17.45 -10.38
N ALA A 17 22.79 -18.36 -10.03
CA ALA A 17 21.35 -18.09 -9.94
C ALA A 17 21.00 -16.91 -9.03
N GLU A 18 21.68 -16.76 -7.89
CA GLU A 18 21.48 -15.66 -6.95
C GLU A 18 21.88 -14.28 -7.55
N ALA A 19 22.91 -14.24 -8.39
CA ALA A 19 23.30 -12.99 -9.07
C ALA A 19 22.25 -12.57 -10.10
N HIS A 20 21.72 -13.52 -10.90
CA HIS A 20 20.61 -13.26 -11.81
C HIS A 20 19.34 -12.82 -11.07
N PHE A 21 19.01 -13.42 -9.94
CA PHE A 21 17.88 -13.02 -9.10
C PHE A 21 18.05 -11.57 -8.62
N ASN A 22 19.19 -11.22 -8.05
CA ASN A 22 19.44 -9.88 -7.52
C ASN A 22 19.53 -8.81 -8.63
N LEU A 23 20.04 -9.16 -9.81
CA LEU A 23 19.96 -8.31 -10.99
C LEU A 23 18.51 -8.05 -11.38
N GLY A 24 17.67 -9.11 -11.42
CA GLY A 24 16.25 -8.99 -11.68
C GLY A 24 15.53 -8.07 -10.68
N LEU A 25 15.83 -8.17 -9.38
CA LEU A 25 15.30 -7.25 -8.36
C LEU A 25 15.70 -5.79 -8.62
N THR A 26 16.96 -5.57 -8.99
CA THR A 26 17.49 -4.23 -9.28
C THR A 26 16.81 -3.62 -10.50
N LEU A 27 16.68 -4.39 -11.59
CA LEU A 27 16.04 -3.97 -12.83
C LEU A 27 14.54 -3.72 -12.63
N HIS A 28 13.86 -4.58 -11.89
CA HIS A 28 12.45 -4.41 -11.52
C HIS A 28 12.25 -3.10 -10.73
N GLY A 29 13.09 -2.84 -9.72
CA GLY A 29 13.06 -1.58 -8.97
C GLY A 29 13.34 -0.32 -9.82
N GLN A 30 14.03 -0.47 -10.97
CA GLN A 30 14.27 0.59 -11.96
C GLN A 30 13.12 0.72 -12.98
N GLY A 31 12.12 -0.18 -12.98
CA GLY A 31 11.04 -0.21 -13.95
C GLY A 31 11.41 -0.81 -15.31
N ARG A 32 12.57 -1.47 -15.41
CA ARG A 32 13.06 -2.18 -16.60
C ARG A 32 12.51 -3.61 -16.60
N LEU A 33 11.18 -3.73 -16.81
CA LEU A 33 10.43 -4.94 -16.53
C LEU A 33 10.82 -6.12 -17.43
N ASP A 34 11.05 -5.89 -18.72
CA ASP A 34 11.44 -6.95 -19.67
C ASP A 34 12.82 -7.56 -19.33
N GLU A 35 13.77 -6.71 -18.92
CA GLU A 35 15.11 -7.14 -18.53
C GLU A 35 15.09 -7.86 -17.17
N ALA A 36 14.21 -7.40 -16.25
CA ALA A 36 13.98 -8.07 -14.98
C ALA A 36 13.39 -9.48 -15.20
N GLU A 37 12.41 -9.62 -16.12
CA GLU A 37 11.84 -10.90 -16.50
C GLU A 37 12.92 -11.86 -17.03
N ALA A 38 13.74 -11.38 -17.95
CA ALA A 38 14.83 -12.18 -18.53
C ALA A 38 15.80 -12.68 -17.42
N SER A 39 16.13 -11.81 -16.46
CA SER A 39 17.00 -12.14 -15.34
C SER A 39 16.36 -13.16 -14.39
N TYR A 40 15.07 -13.02 -14.05
CA TYR A 40 14.35 -14.01 -13.23
C TYR A 40 14.21 -15.35 -13.96
N ASN A 41 13.91 -15.34 -15.25
CA ASN A 41 13.83 -16.56 -16.05
C ASN A 41 15.17 -17.30 -16.11
N GLN A 42 16.29 -16.58 -16.21
CA GLN A 42 17.60 -17.21 -16.15
C GLN A 42 17.87 -17.80 -14.77
N ALA A 43 17.54 -17.09 -13.68
CA ALA A 43 17.66 -17.62 -12.34
C ALA A 43 16.84 -18.90 -12.12
N THR A 44 15.59 -18.99 -12.65
CA THR A 44 14.75 -20.18 -12.56
C THR A 44 15.25 -21.35 -13.40
N LYS A 45 15.93 -21.09 -14.55
CA LYS A 45 16.59 -22.13 -15.35
C LYS A 45 17.76 -22.75 -14.60
N LEU A 46 18.57 -21.91 -13.94
CA LEU A 46 19.73 -22.35 -13.18
C LEU A 46 19.35 -23.06 -11.87
N LYS A 47 18.29 -22.60 -11.22
CA LYS A 47 17.80 -23.15 -9.96
C LYS A 47 16.27 -23.24 -9.96
N PRO A 48 15.68 -24.33 -10.49
CA PRO A 48 14.24 -24.50 -10.65
C PRO A 48 13.44 -24.51 -9.34
N ASP A 49 14.09 -24.83 -8.23
CA ASP A 49 13.53 -24.88 -6.87
C ASP A 49 13.70 -23.57 -6.08
N TYR A 50 14.06 -22.46 -6.75
CA TYR A 50 14.28 -21.19 -6.11
C TYR A 50 12.94 -20.45 -5.89
N ALA A 51 12.24 -20.80 -4.81
CA ALA A 51 10.90 -20.25 -4.49
C ALA A 51 10.80 -18.73 -4.57
N LYS A 52 11.82 -18.00 -4.06
CA LYS A 52 11.84 -16.53 -4.06
C LYS A 52 11.80 -15.94 -5.46
N VAL A 53 12.45 -16.58 -6.44
CA VAL A 53 12.46 -16.09 -7.83
C VAL A 53 11.08 -16.27 -8.45
N HIS A 54 10.44 -17.44 -8.25
CA HIS A 54 9.07 -17.68 -8.74
C HIS A 54 8.08 -16.70 -8.12
N SER A 55 8.20 -16.39 -6.83
CA SER A 55 7.37 -15.37 -6.16
C SER A 55 7.54 -13.99 -6.81
N LYS A 56 8.79 -13.53 -7.02
CA LYS A 56 9.07 -12.22 -7.64
C LYS A 56 8.69 -12.15 -9.13
N LEU A 57 8.86 -13.25 -9.85
CA LEU A 57 8.39 -13.37 -11.23
C LEU A 57 6.85 -13.27 -11.29
N GLY A 58 6.13 -13.87 -10.33
CA GLY A 58 4.68 -13.74 -10.23
C GLY A 58 4.23 -12.29 -10.06
N VAL A 59 4.90 -11.51 -9.19
CA VAL A 59 4.62 -10.08 -9.01
C VAL A 59 4.87 -9.31 -10.31
N LEU A 60 6.01 -9.52 -10.96
CA LEU A 60 6.36 -8.84 -12.20
C LEU A 60 5.38 -9.16 -13.33
N LEU A 61 5.00 -10.42 -13.50
CA LEU A 61 4.03 -10.85 -14.51
C LEU A 61 2.65 -10.25 -14.28
N GLN A 62 2.23 -10.08 -13.02
CA GLN A 62 1.00 -9.37 -12.67
C GLN A 62 1.08 -7.88 -13.08
N GLU A 63 2.20 -7.20 -12.84
CA GLU A 63 2.41 -5.82 -13.27
C GLU A 63 2.35 -5.67 -14.80
N LEU A 64 2.83 -6.69 -15.52
CA LEU A 64 2.72 -6.78 -16.98
C LEU A 64 1.31 -7.18 -17.48
N GLY A 65 0.36 -7.47 -16.57
CA GLY A 65 -1.00 -7.89 -16.91
C GLY A 65 -1.11 -9.35 -17.36
N ARG A 66 -0.04 -10.15 -17.27
CA ARG A 66 0.03 -11.58 -17.66
C ARG A 66 -0.43 -12.46 -16.51
N LEU A 67 -1.71 -12.37 -16.16
CA LEU A 67 -2.27 -12.92 -14.91
C LEU A 67 -2.22 -14.45 -14.82
N ASP A 68 -2.39 -15.20 -15.92
CA ASP A 68 -2.31 -16.67 -15.90
C ASP A 68 -0.89 -17.15 -15.58
N GLU A 69 0.10 -16.51 -16.15
CA GLU A 69 1.51 -16.82 -15.90
C GLU A 69 1.93 -16.38 -14.48
N ALA A 70 1.41 -15.24 -14.01
CA ALA A 70 1.61 -14.77 -12.65
C ALA A 70 1.08 -15.79 -11.62
N ALA A 71 -0.17 -16.25 -11.78
CA ALA A 71 -0.77 -17.24 -10.92
C ALA A 71 0.01 -18.57 -10.93
N THR A 72 0.48 -19.01 -12.11
CA THR A 72 1.31 -20.22 -12.26
C THR A 72 2.63 -20.08 -11.50
N SER A 73 3.30 -18.93 -11.63
CA SER A 73 4.56 -18.64 -10.92
C SER A 73 4.35 -18.60 -9.41
N CYS A 74 3.27 -17.96 -8.93
CA CYS A 74 2.92 -17.95 -7.51
C CYS A 74 2.62 -19.37 -6.99
N ALA A 75 1.83 -20.17 -7.71
CA ALA A 75 1.54 -21.55 -7.32
C ALA A 75 2.81 -22.40 -7.21
N LYS A 76 3.78 -22.23 -8.12
CA LYS A 76 5.07 -22.91 -8.05
C LYS A 76 5.89 -22.45 -6.85
N ALA A 77 5.92 -21.16 -6.55
CA ALA A 77 6.59 -20.62 -5.36
C ALA A 77 5.97 -21.17 -4.06
N ILE A 78 4.65 -21.26 -3.98
CA ILE A 78 3.89 -21.81 -2.86
C ILE A 78 4.18 -23.31 -2.69
N ALA A 79 4.23 -24.09 -3.78
CA ALA A 79 4.58 -25.49 -3.73
C ALA A 79 5.99 -25.73 -3.15
N LEU A 80 6.94 -24.82 -3.41
CA LEU A 80 8.30 -24.84 -2.89
C LEU A 80 8.41 -24.29 -1.47
N ASN A 81 7.59 -23.31 -1.10
CA ASN A 81 7.54 -22.70 0.23
C ASN A 81 6.10 -22.38 0.65
N PRO A 82 5.34 -23.34 1.18
CA PRO A 82 3.94 -23.15 1.55
C PRO A 82 3.68 -22.14 2.67
N LYS A 83 4.74 -21.68 3.35
CA LYS A 83 4.64 -20.69 4.44
C LYS A 83 4.91 -19.26 3.99
N ASP A 84 5.14 -19.02 2.71
CA ASP A 84 5.29 -17.66 2.17
C ASP A 84 3.92 -17.01 1.92
N PHE A 85 3.33 -16.47 2.98
CA PHE A 85 2.00 -15.85 2.92
C PHE A 85 1.96 -14.60 2.03
N LYS A 86 3.09 -13.95 1.75
CA LYS A 86 3.14 -12.87 0.75
C LYS A 86 2.83 -13.40 -0.65
N THR A 87 3.35 -14.57 -1.00
CA THR A 87 3.05 -15.22 -2.28
C THR A 87 1.60 -15.71 -2.36
N HIS A 88 1.03 -16.19 -1.25
CA HIS A 88 -0.40 -16.53 -1.19
C HIS A 88 -1.29 -15.29 -1.42
N ASN A 89 -0.97 -14.16 -0.80
CA ASN A 89 -1.67 -12.89 -1.07
C ASN A 89 -1.56 -12.49 -2.55
N GLN A 90 -0.41 -12.68 -3.17
CA GLN A 90 -0.20 -12.41 -4.59
C GLN A 90 -1.03 -13.33 -5.49
N LEU A 91 -1.11 -14.62 -5.16
CA LEU A 91 -1.99 -15.55 -5.85
C LEU A 91 -3.46 -15.14 -5.71
N LEU A 92 -3.89 -14.75 -4.51
CA LEU A 92 -5.25 -14.29 -4.25
C LEU A 92 -5.62 -13.08 -5.12
N ILE A 93 -4.69 -12.11 -5.29
CA ILE A 93 -4.88 -10.96 -6.20
C ILE A 93 -5.04 -11.45 -7.64
N CYS A 94 -4.17 -12.33 -8.12
CA CYS A 94 -4.23 -12.86 -9.49
C CYS A 94 -5.57 -13.57 -9.75
N LEU A 95 -6.02 -14.43 -8.85
CA LEU A 95 -7.27 -15.17 -8.97
C LEU A 95 -8.50 -14.24 -8.99
N PHE A 96 -8.50 -13.21 -8.15
CA PHE A 96 -9.56 -12.18 -8.15
C PHE A 96 -9.61 -11.41 -9.48
N MET A 97 -8.43 -11.00 -10.00
CA MET A 97 -8.33 -10.26 -11.26
C MET A 97 -8.69 -11.11 -12.49
N GLN A 98 -8.45 -12.43 -12.43
CA GLN A 98 -8.82 -13.40 -13.48
C GLN A 98 -10.28 -13.84 -13.42
N ASP A 99 -11.04 -13.40 -12.44
CA ASP A 99 -12.42 -13.85 -12.20
C ASP A 99 -12.54 -15.38 -11.93
N LYS A 100 -11.52 -15.95 -11.30
CA LYS A 100 -11.46 -17.36 -10.91
C LYS A 100 -12.13 -17.58 -9.56
N GLU A 101 -13.44 -17.36 -9.49
CA GLU A 101 -14.22 -17.31 -8.24
C GLU A 101 -13.94 -18.49 -7.30
N ARG A 102 -14.06 -19.73 -7.78
CA ARG A 102 -13.86 -20.94 -6.96
C ARG A 102 -12.45 -20.99 -6.37
N ALA A 103 -11.43 -20.85 -7.21
CA ALA A 103 -10.04 -20.91 -6.77
C ALA A 103 -9.69 -19.75 -5.82
N PHE A 104 -10.28 -18.57 -6.04
CA PHE A 104 -10.16 -17.43 -5.15
C PHE A 104 -10.69 -17.75 -3.75
N PHE A 105 -11.89 -18.33 -3.64
CA PHE A 105 -12.47 -18.66 -2.34
C PHE A 105 -11.75 -19.83 -1.66
N ASP A 106 -11.27 -20.82 -2.41
CA ASP A 106 -10.46 -21.90 -1.87
C ASP A 106 -9.16 -21.35 -1.23
N GLU A 107 -8.49 -20.41 -1.89
CA GLU A 107 -7.29 -19.75 -1.40
C GLU A 107 -7.58 -18.81 -0.19
N LEU A 108 -8.69 -18.05 -0.25
CA LEU A 108 -9.12 -17.19 0.86
C LEU A 108 -9.43 -18.03 2.12
N ASP A 109 -10.13 -19.14 1.97
CA ASP A 109 -10.45 -20.07 3.06
C ASP A 109 -9.18 -20.69 3.64
N TYR A 110 -8.21 -21.05 2.78
CA TYR A 110 -6.89 -21.53 3.25
C TYR A 110 -6.20 -20.48 4.14
N LEU A 111 -6.11 -19.23 3.68
CA LEU A 111 -5.47 -18.14 4.44
C LEU A 111 -6.18 -17.85 5.77
N ASN A 112 -7.51 -17.84 5.77
CA ASN A 112 -8.30 -17.67 7.00
C ASN A 112 -8.04 -18.80 7.99
N ASN A 113 -7.95 -20.06 7.52
CA ASN A 113 -7.67 -21.23 8.36
C ASN A 113 -6.23 -21.23 8.93
N GLN A 114 -5.29 -20.53 8.27
CA GLN A 114 -3.94 -20.30 8.80
C GLN A 114 -3.88 -19.13 9.78
N ASP A 115 -5.01 -18.53 10.12
CA ASP A 115 -5.13 -17.33 10.98
C ASP A 115 -4.29 -16.14 10.49
N LYS A 116 -4.06 -16.06 9.16
CA LYS A 116 -3.28 -14.98 8.54
C LYS A 116 -4.15 -13.78 8.24
N SER A 117 -3.67 -12.61 8.67
CA SER A 117 -4.34 -11.32 8.52
C SER A 117 -3.47 -10.38 7.72
N SER A 118 -4.06 -9.71 6.73
CA SER A 118 -3.40 -8.64 5.96
C SER A 118 -4.45 -7.70 5.34
N ALA A 119 -4.00 -6.51 4.97
CA ALA A 119 -4.84 -5.56 4.24
C ALA A 119 -5.38 -6.15 2.93
N ILE A 120 -4.59 -6.97 2.23
CA ILE A 120 -4.98 -7.67 0.99
C ILE A 120 -6.16 -8.60 1.25
N ILE A 121 -6.06 -9.48 2.26
CA ILE A 121 -7.14 -10.41 2.64
C ILE A 121 -8.42 -9.63 2.94
N GLY A 122 -8.35 -8.60 3.78
CA GLY A 122 -9.49 -7.76 4.13
C GLY A 122 -10.11 -7.05 2.92
N SER A 123 -9.26 -6.45 2.06
CA SER A 123 -9.72 -5.74 0.87
C SER A 123 -10.39 -6.68 -0.13
N LEU A 124 -9.74 -7.80 -0.47
CA LEU A 124 -10.25 -8.73 -1.47
C LEU A 124 -11.50 -9.48 -0.98
N ALA A 125 -11.61 -9.80 0.32
CA ALA A 125 -12.82 -10.38 0.88
C ALA A 125 -14.03 -9.43 0.74
N CYS A 126 -13.87 -8.14 1.08
CA CYS A 126 -14.95 -7.15 0.89
C CYS A 126 -15.30 -6.97 -0.59
N ARG A 127 -14.29 -6.87 -1.47
CA ARG A 127 -14.49 -6.68 -2.92
C ARG A 127 -15.13 -7.91 -3.57
N SER A 128 -14.75 -9.12 -3.15
CA SER A 128 -15.35 -10.36 -3.65
C SER A 128 -16.82 -10.50 -3.22
N ALA A 129 -17.18 -10.07 -2.02
CA ALA A 129 -18.57 -10.03 -1.58
C ALA A 129 -19.44 -9.13 -2.47
N LEU A 130 -18.90 -7.96 -2.86
CA LEU A 130 -19.59 -7.05 -3.80
C LEU A 130 -19.66 -7.61 -5.22
N LYS A 131 -18.62 -8.32 -5.66
CA LYS A 131 -18.50 -8.84 -7.03
C LYS A 131 -19.33 -10.12 -7.24
N TYR A 132 -19.20 -11.07 -6.33
CA TYR A 132 -19.80 -12.41 -6.45
C TYR A 132 -21.10 -12.57 -5.63
N GLY A 133 -21.43 -11.59 -4.77
CA GLY A 133 -22.62 -11.67 -3.92
C GLY A 133 -22.49 -12.67 -2.76
N LEU A 134 -21.29 -13.18 -2.48
CA LEU A 134 -21.00 -14.13 -1.41
C LEU A 134 -20.13 -13.47 -0.34
N GLU A 135 -20.74 -13.12 0.78
CA GLU A 135 -20.02 -12.58 1.94
C GLU A 135 -19.34 -13.72 2.70
N LYS A 136 -18.02 -13.67 2.82
CA LYS A 136 -17.24 -14.60 3.64
C LYS A 136 -16.52 -13.85 4.75
N PRO A 137 -16.41 -14.43 5.95
CA PRO A 137 -15.59 -13.86 7.01
C PRO A 137 -14.14 -13.78 6.55
N ASN A 138 -13.41 -12.78 7.03
CA ASN A 138 -11.98 -12.68 6.83
C ASN A 138 -11.28 -12.36 8.15
N SER A 139 -10.03 -12.77 8.24
CA SER A 139 -9.22 -12.68 9.45
C SER A 139 -8.72 -11.26 9.75
N PHE A 140 -8.97 -10.27 8.87
CA PHE A 140 -8.53 -8.90 9.04
C PHE A 140 -9.66 -7.98 9.53
N CYS A 141 -10.62 -7.65 8.64
CA CYS A 141 -11.73 -6.76 8.99
C CYS A 141 -12.90 -6.91 8.01
N THR A 142 -14.07 -7.27 8.52
CA THR A 142 -15.28 -7.50 7.69
C THR A 142 -16.02 -6.20 7.38
N LYS A 143 -15.96 -5.21 8.29
CA LYS A 143 -16.65 -3.91 8.15
C LYS A 143 -15.67 -2.73 8.27
N PRO A 144 -14.67 -2.61 7.37
CA PRO A 144 -13.56 -1.67 7.55
C PRO A 144 -13.99 -0.20 7.55
N LEU A 145 -15.11 0.17 6.92
CA LEU A 145 -15.63 1.54 6.96
C LEU A 145 -16.03 2.00 8.37
N ASN A 146 -16.32 1.08 9.31
CA ASN A 146 -16.65 1.42 10.69
C ASN A 146 -15.42 1.87 11.50
N TYR A 147 -14.22 1.59 10.99
CA TYR A 147 -12.94 1.87 11.63
C TYR A 147 -12.22 3.07 11.02
N VAL A 148 -12.94 3.92 10.31
CA VAL A 148 -12.43 5.21 9.82
C VAL A 148 -12.57 6.25 10.92
N LEU A 149 -11.45 6.83 11.35
CA LEU A 149 -11.39 7.86 12.38
C LEU A 149 -10.85 9.16 11.80
N HIS A 150 -11.59 10.25 11.99
CA HIS A 150 -11.19 11.60 11.61
C HIS A 150 -11.01 12.46 12.87
N ASN A 151 -9.81 12.98 13.07
CA ASN A 151 -9.42 13.83 14.22
C ASN A 151 -8.99 15.21 13.73
N ASP A 152 -9.19 16.22 14.59
CA ASP A 152 -8.59 17.54 14.46
C ASP A 152 -7.31 17.61 15.31
N LEU A 153 -6.16 17.87 14.70
CA LEU A 153 -4.89 18.04 15.39
C LEU A 153 -4.63 19.50 15.79
N ASN A 154 -5.31 20.50 15.16
CA ASN A 154 -5.12 21.90 15.51
C ASN A 154 -5.46 22.20 16.96
N SER A 155 -6.51 21.54 17.49
CA SER A 155 -6.98 21.73 18.85
C SER A 155 -6.10 21.08 19.90
N LYS A 156 -5.22 20.15 19.50
CA LYS A 156 -4.45 19.28 20.41
C LYS A 156 -2.95 19.56 20.41
N TYR A 157 -2.42 20.09 19.31
CA TYR A 157 -0.99 20.26 19.08
C TYR A 157 -0.71 21.64 18.50
N HIS A 158 0.51 22.16 18.64
CA HIS A 158 0.96 23.40 17.97
C HIS A 158 1.18 23.13 16.48
N PHE A 159 0.08 22.94 15.74
CA PHE A 159 0.06 22.34 14.39
C PHE A 159 0.95 23.10 13.39
N GLU A 160 0.95 24.43 13.40
CA GLU A 160 1.79 25.24 12.51
C GLU A 160 3.29 24.95 12.74
N GLU A 161 3.73 24.90 13.99
CA GLU A 161 5.13 24.65 14.34
C GLU A 161 5.53 23.20 14.08
N THR A 162 4.70 22.26 14.55
CA THR A 162 5.04 20.85 14.57
C THR A 162 4.91 20.19 13.18
N PHE A 163 3.92 20.63 12.38
CA PHE A 163 3.65 19.97 11.10
C PHE A 163 3.95 20.86 9.91
N VAL A 164 3.43 22.10 9.89
CA VAL A 164 3.49 22.93 8.66
C VAL A 164 4.92 23.38 8.37
N LYS A 165 5.62 23.95 9.37
CA LYS A 165 7.00 24.43 9.18
C LYS A 165 7.94 23.28 8.86
N LYS A 166 7.83 22.16 9.59
CA LYS A 166 8.67 20.97 9.38
C LYS A 166 8.44 20.33 8.02
N ALA A 167 7.18 20.12 7.61
CA ALA A 167 6.86 19.59 6.29
C ALA A 167 7.42 20.47 5.16
N LYS A 168 7.28 21.82 5.30
CA LYS A 168 7.86 22.76 4.32
C LYS A 168 9.39 22.71 4.29
N SER A 169 10.05 22.45 5.42
CA SER A 169 11.51 22.26 5.50
C SER A 169 11.91 21.01 4.75
N ILE A 170 11.28 19.88 5.04
CA ILE A 170 11.56 18.59 4.40
C ILE A 170 11.35 18.67 2.88
N LEU A 171 10.27 19.35 2.43
CA LEU A 171 9.99 19.52 1.00
C LEU A 171 11.00 20.40 0.25
N LYS A 172 11.80 21.21 0.94
CA LYS A 172 12.87 22.04 0.34
C LYS A 172 14.18 21.26 0.15
N GLU A 173 14.36 20.13 0.84
CA GLU A 173 15.54 19.31 0.71
C GLU A 173 15.57 18.61 -0.66
N THR A 174 16.75 18.46 -1.23
CA THR A 174 16.97 18.11 -2.65
C THR A 174 16.70 16.66 -3.03
N TRP A 175 16.34 15.81 -2.07
CA TRP A 175 16.10 14.38 -2.29
C TRP A 175 14.66 14.01 -2.66
N ILE A 176 13.80 15.02 -2.88
CA ILE A 176 12.47 14.80 -3.42
C ILE A 176 12.60 14.26 -4.83
N SER A 177 12.44 12.96 -5.00
CA SER A 177 12.33 12.42 -6.33
C SER A 177 10.95 12.75 -6.88
N ASN A 178 10.91 13.39 -8.05
CA ASN A 178 9.73 13.41 -8.91
C ASN A 178 9.44 11.98 -9.43
N ARG A 179 9.39 11.00 -8.54
CA ARG A 179 9.04 9.65 -8.91
C ARG A 179 7.60 9.72 -9.39
N ARG A 180 7.41 9.67 -10.70
CA ARG A 180 6.10 9.51 -11.34
C ARG A 180 5.58 8.13 -10.97
N GLN A 181 4.97 8.03 -9.81
CA GLN A 181 4.19 6.85 -9.51
C GLN A 181 2.91 6.93 -10.36
N GLY A 182 2.54 5.86 -11.02
CA GLY A 182 1.36 5.82 -11.88
C GLY A 182 0.02 6.14 -11.18
N LEU A 183 0.04 6.20 -9.83
CA LEU A 183 -1.10 6.59 -9.00
C LEU A 183 -1.24 8.11 -8.84
N LEU A 184 -0.15 8.88 -8.97
CA LEU A 184 -0.13 10.32 -8.74
C LEU A 184 -0.42 11.09 -10.03
N VAL A 185 -1.39 12.01 -9.98
CA VAL A 185 -1.73 12.93 -11.06
C VAL A 185 -1.45 14.36 -10.60
N ASN A 186 -0.69 15.14 -11.37
CA ASN A 186 -0.28 16.51 -11.03
C ASN A 186 0.24 16.65 -9.59
N SER A 187 1.02 15.69 -9.16
CA SER A 187 1.49 15.54 -7.78
C SER A 187 2.92 15.02 -7.77
N SER A 188 3.64 15.34 -6.71
CA SER A 188 4.97 14.78 -6.39
C SER A 188 4.97 14.26 -4.97
N GLN A 189 5.85 13.31 -4.69
CA GLN A 189 6.05 12.81 -3.33
C GLN A 189 7.52 12.68 -3.01
N THR A 190 7.85 12.71 -1.71
CA THR A 190 9.18 12.39 -1.23
C THR A 190 9.54 10.93 -1.53
N SER A 191 10.81 10.64 -1.79
CA SER A 191 11.31 9.27 -1.93
C SER A 191 11.73 8.70 -0.58
N GLY A 192 11.51 7.39 -0.42
CA GLY A 192 11.86 6.70 0.83
C GLY A 192 10.92 7.07 1.98
N ASN A 193 11.32 6.65 3.18
CA ASN A 193 10.60 6.91 4.40
C ASN A 193 11.16 8.16 5.09
N ILE A 194 10.36 9.22 5.24
CA ILE A 194 10.82 10.46 5.89
C ILE A 194 11.22 10.26 7.34
N PHE A 195 10.72 9.22 7.99
CA PHE A 195 11.05 8.90 9.38
C PHE A 195 12.45 8.28 9.55
N ASP A 196 13.09 7.86 8.46
CA ASP A 196 14.47 7.38 8.48
C ASP A 196 15.50 8.52 8.58
N LEU A 197 15.07 9.79 8.43
CA LEU A 197 15.91 10.97 8.64
C LEU A 197 16.40 11.09 10.07
N LYS A 198 15.69 10.50 11.05
CA LYS A 198 16.03 10.43 12.48
C LYS A 198 16.48 11.77 13.07
N ASN A 199 15.87 12.86 12.66
CA ASN A 199 16.06 14.18 13.24
C ASN A 199 14.94 14.50 14.24
N ASP A 200 15.11 15.54 15.05
CA ASP A 200 14.14 15.91 16.10
C ASP A 200 12.75 16.21 15.51
N ASP A 201 12.70 16.77 14.31
CA ASP A 201 11.47 17.13 13.62
C ASP A 201 10.63 15.91 13.26
N THR A 202 11.26 14.91 12.66
CA THR A 202 10.55 13.67 12.28
C THR A 202 10.22 12.81 13.50
N ASN A 203 11.05 12.85 14.56
CA ASN A 203 10.81 12.12 15.81
C ASN A 203 9.58 12.66 16.54
N GLU A 204 9.41 13.99 16.60
CA GLU A 204 8.23 14.59 17.24
C GLU A 204 6.95 14.21 16.47
N ILE A 205 6.95 14.30 15.14
CA ILE A 205 5.82 13.90 14.31
C ILE A 205 5.48 12.42 14.51
N GLN A 206 6.49 11.54 14.54
CA GLN A 206 6.28 10.11 14.80
C GLN A 206 5.64 9.85 16.17
N ASN A 207 6.07 10.55 17.23
CA ASN A 207 5.54 10.39 18.57
C ASN A 207 4.06 10.80 18.64
N ILE A 208 3.67 11.86 17.92
CA ILE A 208 2.26 12.26 17.81
C ILE A 208 1.45 11.21 17.07
N ILE A 209 1.96 10.72 15.93
CA ILE A 209 1.28 9.66 15.16
C ILE A 209 1.09 8.41 16.03
N ARG A 210 2.11 7.97 16.77
CA ARG A 210 2.00 6.83 17.68
C ARG A 210 0.96 7.06 18.77
N THR A 211 0.93 8.26 19.33
CA THR A 211 -0.08 8.64 20.33
C THR A 211 -1.50 8.55 19.77
N GLU A 212 -1.73 9.03 18.55
CA GLU A 212 -3.06 8.97 17.92
C GLU A 212 -3.42 7.52 17.50
N ILE A 213 -2.44 6.68 17.14
CA ILE A 213 -2.64 5.24 16.90
C ILE A 213 -3.07 4.52 18.19
N GLU A 214 -2.44 4.83 19.34
CA GLU A 214 -2.86 4.23 20.62
C GLU A 214 -4.27 4.70 21.04
N LYS A 215 -4.63 5.95 20.78
CA LYS A 215 -6.02 6.42 20.96
C LYS A 215 -7.01 5.70 20.03
N TYR A 216 -6.59 5.40 18.80
CA TYR A 216 -7.39 4.59 17.87
C TYR A 216 -7.60 3.18 18.43
N ARG A 217 -6.54 2.52 18.89
CA ARG A 217 -6.60 1.20 19.54
C ARG A 217 -7.56 1.21 20.73
N ALA A 218 -7.41 2.19 21.61
CA ALA A 218 -8.27 2.33 22.81
C ALA A 218 -9.74 2.57 22.44
N LYS A 219 -10.01 3.37 21.41
CA LYS A 219 -11.39 3.64 20.94
C LYS A 219 -12.09 2.38 20.47
N PHE A 220 -11.37 1.48 19.82
CA PHE A 220 -11.95 0.26 19.22
C PHE A 220 -11.62 -1.02 20.02
N GLN A 221 -11.12 -0.90 21.26
CA GLN A 221 -10.62 -2.02 22.08
C GLN A 221 -11.61 -3.18 22.28
N ASN A 222 -12.92 -2.91 22.19
CA ASN A 222 -13.97 -3.92 22.35
C ASN A 222 -14.36 -4.60 21.02
N SER A 223 -13.63 -4.32 19.94
CA SER A 223 -13.90 -4.93 18.64
C SER A 223 -13.39 -6.37 18.57
N GLU A 224 -14.19 -7.24 17.95
CA GLU A 224 -13.83 -8.63 17.67
C GLU A 224 -13.08 -8.78 16.32
N GLU A 225 -12.97 -7.73 15.51
CA GLU A 225 -12.28 -7.74 14.22
C GLU A 225 -10.77 -7.95 14.38
N GLY A 226 -10.19 -8.75 13.50
CA GLY A 226 -8.74 -9.01 13.49
C GLY A 226 -7.90 -7.75 13.37
N LEU A 227 -8.40 -6.73 12.68
CA LEU A 227 -7.79 -5.39 12.60
C LEU A 227 -7.38 -4.86 13.99
N ILE A 228 -8.22 -5.08 15.02
CA ILE A 228 -7.98 -4.59 16.39
C ILE A 228 -7.35 -5.67 17.27
N LYS A 229 -7.91 -6.89 17.26
CA LYS A 229 -7.42 -7.99 18.10
C LYS A 229 -5.98 -8.38 17.81
N LYS A 230 -5.59 -8.33 16.54
CA LYS A 230 -4.24 -8.69 16.07
C LYS A 230 -3.39 -7.47 15.74
N MET A 231 -3.85 -6.26 16.09
CA MET A 231 -3.11 -5.03 15.80
C MET A 231 -1.71 -5.10 16.42
N PRO A 232 -0.63 -5.00 15.61
CA PRO A 232 0.73 -5.20 16.09
C PRO A 232 1.11 -4.16 17.14
N THR A 233 1.81 -4.60 18.19
CA THR A 233 2.39 -3.73 19.25
C THR A 233 3.80 -3.29 18.86
N ASP A 234 4.55 -4.14 18.13
CA ASP A 234 5.84 -3.78 17.55
C ASP A 234 5.63 -3.49 16.05
N TYR A 235 5.74 -2.22 15.68
CA TYR A 235 5.53 -1.74 14.32
C TYR A 235 6.49 -0.60 13.97
N SER A 236 6.76 -0.48 12.69
CA SER A 236 7.39 0.69 12.08
C SER A 236 6.35 1.64 11.50
N LEU A 237 6.72 2.92 11.39
CA LEU A 237 5.98 3.89 10.60
C LEU A 237 6.75 4.15 9.32
N ASN A 238 6.05 4.03 8.20
CA ASN A 238 6.56 4.44 6.90
C ASN A 238 5.77 5.67 6.45
N GLY A 239 6.44 6.80 6.22
CA GLY A 239 5.76 8.06 5.92
C GLY A 239 6.40 8.80 4.76
N TRP A 240 5.57 9.54 4.03
CA TRP A 240 5.99 10.38 2.89
C TRP A 240 5.11 11.62 2.77
N LEU A 241 5.71 12.71 2.30
CA LEU A 241 5.00 13.94 1.99
C LEU A 241 4.56 13.92 0.52
N ILE A 242 3.32 14.33 0.28
CA ILE A 242 2.74 14.47 -1.04
C ILE A 242 2.38 15.94 -1.25
N SER A 243 2.91 16.56 -2.30
CA SER A 243 2.51 17.89 -2.76
C SER A 243 1.72 17.74 -4.06
N MET A 244 0.53 18.35 -4.10
CA MET A 244 -0.40 18.29 -5.23
C MET A 244 -0.69 19.71 -5.73
N LYS A 245 -0.56 19.90 -7.04
CA LYS A 245 -0.98 21.13 -7.75
C LYS A 245 -2.44 21.05 -8.17
N SER A 246 -2.97 22.13 -8.72
CA SER A 246 -4.34 22.20 -9.27
C SER A 246 -4.62 21.03 -10.22
N GLY A 247 -5.75 20.37 -10.04
CA GLY A 247 -6.11 19.13 -10.75
C GLY A 247 -5.45 17.87 -10.18
N GLY A 248 -4.63 18.01 -9.12
CA GLY A 248 -3.94 16.90 -8.48
C GLY A 248 -4.90 15.94 -7.81
N ASN A 249 -4.60 14.65 -7.93
CA ASN A 249 -5.29 13.58 -7.23
C ASN A 249 -4.40 12.34 -7.09
N ILE A 250 -4.85 11.42 -6.24
CA ILE A 250 -4.32 10.07 -6.14
C ILE A 250 -5.41 9.12 -6.61
N LYS A 251 -5.07 8.19 -7.50
CA LYS A 251 -5.99 7.17 -7.99
C LYS A 251 -6.34 6.15 -6.88
N PRO A 252 -7.50 5.45 -6.99
CA PRO A 252 -7.87 4.41 -6.02
C PRO A 252 -6.81 3.33 -5.87
N HIS A 253 -6.39 3.05 -4.63
CA HIS A 253 -5.40 2.04 -4.26
C HIS A 253 -5.55 1.63 -2.80
N ILE A 254 -4.86 0.57 -2.39
CA ILE A 254 -4.66 0.14 -0.99
C ILE A 254 -3.17 0.15 -0.66
N HIS A 255 -2.85 0.05 0.62
CA HIS A 255 -1.47 -0.17 1.09
C HIS A 255 -1.31 -1.62 1.55
N GLU A 256 -0.78 -2.46 0.66
CA GLU A 256 -0.76 -3.92 0.82
C GLU A 256 0.01 -4.40 2.05
N GLU A 257 1.07 -3.70 2.43
CA GLU A 257 1.90 -4.03 3.61
C GLU A 257 1.47 -3.29 4.87
N GLY A 258 0.58 -2.30 4.75
CA GLY A 258 0.06 -1.54 5.88
C GLY A 258 -0.95 -2.33 6.71
N TRP A 259 -0.94 -2.10 8.02
CA TRP A 259 -2.01 -2.54 8.91
C TRP A 259 -3.06 -1.44 9.05
N LEU A 260 -2.61 -0.24 9.34
CA LEU A 260 -3.40 0.98 9.44
C LEU A 260 -2.73 2.05 8.57
N SER A 261 -3.51 2.73 7.76
CA SER A 261 -3.07 3.87 6.97
C SER A 261 -3.55 5.17 7.59
N GLY A 262 -2.77 6.23 7.42
CA GLY A 262 -3.13 7.55 7.90
C GLY A 262 -2.70 8.67 6.99
N SER A 263 -3.39 9.80 7.12
CA SER A 263 -3.07 11.04 6.40
C SER A 263 -3.25 12.24 7.31
N ILE A 264 -2.22 13.09 7.40
CA ILE A 264 -2.26 14.38 8.09
C ILE A 264 -2.23 15.47 7.04
N TYR A 265 -3.23 16.34 7.06
CA TYR A 265 -3.45 17.38 6.06
C TYR A 265 -2.74 18.68 6.47
N ILE A 266 -1.52 18.85 5.93
CA ILE A 266 -0.60 19.95 6.27
C ILE A 266 -1.10 21.30 5.69
N ASN A 267 -1.54 21.26 4.42
CA ASN A 267 -2.16 22.40 3.74
C ASN A 267 -3.28 21.90 2.84
N VAL A 268 -4.49 22.36 3.10
CA VAL A 268 -5.66 22.11 2.25
C VAL A 268 -6.13 23.46 1.72
N PRO A 269 -6.00 23.72 0.42
CA PRO A 269 -6.46 24.96 -0.19
C PRO A 269 -7.96 25.17 -0.01
N HIS A 270 -8.40 26.43 -0.10
CA HIS A 270 -9.81 26.77 -0.10
C HIS A 270 -10.57 25.98 -1.19
N LYS A 271 -11.68 25.38 -0.82
CA LYS A 271 -12.47 24.50 -1.69
C LYS A 271 -13.45 25.31 -2.52
N LEU A 272 -13.38 25.21 -3.84
CA LEU A 272 -14.36 25.80 -4.77
C LEU A 272 -15.66 25.01 -4.84
N LYS A 273 -15.61 23.71 -4.55
CA LYS A 273 -16.75 22.80 -4.40
C LYS A 273 -16.59 22.02 -3.10
N ALA A 274 -17.68 21.69 -2.44
CA ALA A 274 -17.68 21.05 -1.11
C ALA A 274 -16.77 19.82 -1.02
N ASP A 275 -16.73 18.98 -2.08
CA ASP A 275 -15.96 17.73 -2.08
C ASP A 275 -14.55 17.85 -2.68
N SER A 276 -14.18 19.03 -3.21
CA SER A 276 -12.85 19.23 -3.82
C SER A 276 -11.73 18.94 -2.81
N GLY A 277 -10.77 18.09 -3.21
CA GLY A 277 -9.63 17.72 -2.39
C GLY A 277 -9.97 16.80 -1.20
N ASN A 278 -11.19 16.32 -1.06
CA ASN A 278 -11.57 15.39 0.00
C ASN A 278 -10.94 14.01 -0.21
N LEU A 279 -10.77 13.29 0.90
CA LEU A 279 -10.41 11.88 0.90
C LEU A 279 -11.68 11.06 0.74
N VAL A 280 -11.62 10.06 -0.13
CA VAL A 280 -12.64 9.02 -0.22
C VAL A 280 -12.02 7.69 0.18
N VAL A 281 -12.69 6.96 1.06
CA VAL A 281 -12.40 5.56 1.37
C VAL A 281 -13.56 4.70 0.92
N SER A 282 -13.30 3.53 0.33
CA SER A 282 -14.35 2.70 -0.28
C SER A 282 -14.04 1.21 -0.18
N LEU A 283 -15.09 0.37 -0.30
CA LEU A 283 -14.97 -1.08 -0.27
C LEU A 283 -14.54 -1.69 -1.62
N GLY A 284 -14.50 -0.92 -2.70
CA GLY A 284 -14.13 -1.41 -4.03
C GLY A 284 -13.82 -0.27 -4.98
N MET A 285 -13.58 -0.60 -6.24
CA MET A 285 -13.30 0.36 -7.31
C MET A 285 -13.99 -0.06 -8.61
N ASP A 286 -14.21 0.89 -9.52
CA ASP A 286 -14.93 0.66 -10.79
C ASP A 286 -14.29 -0.44 -11.66
N LYS A 287 -12.97 -0.57 -11.64
CA LYS A 287 -12.24 -1.59 -12.41
C LYS A 287 -12.40 -3.03 -11.90
N ASP A 288 -13.04 -3.23 -10.74
CA ASP A 288 -13.27 -4.57 -10.18
C ASP A 288 -14.43 -5.32 -10.86
N ALA A 289 -15.06 -4.75 -11.87
CA ALA A 289 -16.30 -5.23 -12.49
C ALA A 289 -17.47 -5.36 -11.48
N ILE A 290 -17.49 -4.48 -10.47
CA ILE A 290 -18.54 -4.36 -9.47
C ILE A 290 -19.51 -3.25 -9.91
N ASP A 291 -20.82 -3.46 -9.73
CA ASP A 291 -21.80 -2.38 -9.94
C ASP A 291 -21.45 -1.17 -9.03
N PRO A 292 -21.13 0.01 -9.59
CA PRO A 292 -20.71 1.18 -8.79
C PRO A 292 -21.73 1.59 -7.72
N ARG A 293 -23.02 1.25 -7.90
CA ARG A 293 -24.09 1.54 -6.94
C ARG A 293 -24.00 0.68 -5.68
N LYS A 294 -23.34 -0.48 -5.76
CA LYS A 294 -23.11 -1.39 -4.63
C LYS A 294 -21.85 -1.04 -3.83
N ILE A 295 -20.99 -0.19 -4.38
CA ILE A 295 -19.73 0.17 -3.72
C ILE A 295 -20.01 1.19 -2.62
N GLU A 296 -19.99 0.72 -1.37
CA GLU A 296 -20.06 1.61 -0.22
C GLU A 296 -18.78 2.43 -0.10
N LYS A 297 -18.94 3.73 0.17
CA LYS A 297 -17.84 4.67 0.34
C LYS A 297 -18.15 5.77 1.34
N LYS A 298 -17.11 6.33 1.96
CA LYS A 298 -17.19 7.52 2.80
C LYS A 298 -16.33 8.61 2.21
N THR A 299 -16.92 9.78 1.97
CA THR A 299 -16.20 11.02 1.64
C THR A 299 -15.91 11.76 2.94
N ILE A 300 -14.64 12.02 3.21
CA ILE A 300 -14.19 12.67 4.44
C ILE A 300 -13.82 14.09 4.10
N ASN A 301 -14.56 15.04 4.67
CA ASN A 301 -14.29 16.46 4.50
C ASN A 301 -13.04 16.84 5.28
N VAL A 302 -11.89 16.91 4.61
CA VAL A 302 -10.61 17.25 5.22
C VAL A 302 -10.30 18.73 5.09
N VAL A 303 -9.68 19.26 6.13
CA VAL A 303 -9.17 20.64 6.22
C VAL A 303 -7.73 20.59 6.75
N THR A 304 -7.01 21.70 6.68
CA THR A 304 -5.70 21.84 7.31
C THR A 304 -5.81 21.50 8.79
N GLY A 305 -4.95 20.62 9.29
CA GLY A 305 -4.99 20.07 10.66
C GLY A 305 -5.80 18.79 10.82
N SER A 306 -6.55 18.35 9.81
CA SER A 306 -7.20 17.05 9.84
C SER A 306 -6.18 15.91 9.88
N MET A 307 -6.46 14.87 10.67
CA MET A 307 -5.82 13.56 10.60
C MET A 307 -6.89 12.49 10.40
N VAL A 308 -6.70 11.65 9.40
CA VAL A 308 -7.59 10.52 9.13
C VAL A 308 -6.80 9.22 9.31
N LEU A 309 -7.34 8.29 10.11
CA LEU A 309 -6.84 6.94 10.29
C LEU A 309 -7.88 5.96 9.75
N PHE A 310 -7.44 4.95 9.01
CA PHE A 310 -8.33 3.95 8.42
C PHE A 310 -7.60 2.63 8.16
N PRO A 311 -8.33 1.49 8.15
CA PRO A 311 -7.74 0.19 7.79
C PRO A 311 -7.06 0.24 6.43
N ALA A 312 -5.82 -0.25 6.34
CA ALA A 312 -5.05 -0.24 5.09
C ALA A 312 -5.71 -1.07 3.97
N SER A 313 -6.69 -1.93 4.33
CA SER A 313 -7.52 -2.71 3.39
C SER A 313 -8.52 -1.87 2.60
N LEU A 314 -8.83 -0.63 3.03
CA LEU A 314 -9.75 0.23 2.30
C LEU A 314 -9.11 0.82 1.06
N MET A 315 -9.81 0.69 -0.06
CA MET A 315 -9.50 1.48 -1.24
C MET A 315 -9.64 2.96 -0.89
N HIS A 316 -8.65 3.78 -1.27
CA HIS A 316 -8.73 5.21 -1.00
C HIS A 316 -8.15 6.04 -2.13
N TYR A 317 -8.68 7.26 -2.27
CA TYR A 317 -8.29 8.20 -3.31
C TYR A 317 -8.63 9.65 -2.93
N THR A 318 -8.07 10.60 -3.67
CA THR A 318 -8.34 12.02 -3.49
C THR A 318 -9.23 12.55 -4.62
N ILE A 319 -10.30 13.28 -4.29
CA ILE A 319 -11.12 13.99 -5.28
C ILE A 319 -10.28 15.14 -5.87
N PRO A 320 -10.19 15.29 -7.20
CA PRO A 320 -9.46 16.40 -7.82
C PRO A 320 -9.94 17.76 -7.32
N PHE A 321 -9.01 18.70 -7.18
CA PHE A 321 -9.33 20.07 -6.74
C PHE A 321 -8.74 21.11 -7.69
N LYS A 322 -9.23 22.34 -7.62
CA LYS A 322 -8.70 23.49 -8.35
C LYS A 322 -8.29 24.56 -7.35
N SER A 323 -7.03 24.98 -7.40
CA SER A 323 -6.49 26.04 -6.55
C SER A 323 -5.19 26.59 -7.15
N LYS A 324 -4.81 27.81 -6.76
CA LYS A 324 -3.46 28.35 -7.00
C LYS A 324 -2.46 27.86 -5.96
N GLU A 325 -2.94 27.41 -4.80
CA GLU A 325 -2.13 26.89 -3.70
C GLU A 325 -1.94 25.38 -3.85
N GLU A 326 -0.80 24.90 -3.37
CA GLU A 326 -0.52 23.45 -3.31
C GLU A 326 -1.21 22.80 -2.10
N ARG A 327 -1.77 21.63 -2.31
CA ARG A 327 -2.26 20.76 -1.25
C ARG A 327 -1.11 19.87 -0.78
N ILE A 328 -0.81 19.91 0.52
CA ILE A 328 0.28 19.13 1.13
C ILE A 328 -0.29 18.17 2.15
N VAL A 329 0.10 16.90 2.04
CA VAL A 329 -0.35 15.82 2.92
C VAL A 329 0.86 15.02 3.36
N LEU A 330 0.94 14.71 4.65
CA LEU A 330 1.80 13.66 5.19
C LEU A 330 0.99 12.37 5.24
N ALA A 331 1.27 11.45 4.35
CA ALA A 331 0.72 10.10 4.37
C ALA A 331 1.65 9.16 5.11
N PHE A 332 1.10 8.16 5.78
CA PHE A 332 1.88 7.15 6.50
C PHE A 332 1.15 5.83 6.66
N ASP A 333 1.92 4.77 6.84
CA ASP A 333 1.46 3.45 7.18
C ASP A 333 2.08 2.97 8.49
N MET A 334 1.27 2.24 9.24
CA MET A 334 1.70 1.38 10.32
C MET A 334 1.99 0.01 9.73
N ILE A 335 3.23 -0.47 9.82
CA ILE A 335 3.69 -1.73 9.24
C ILE A 335 4.20 -2.63 10.37
N GLU A 336 3.67 -3.84 10.46
CA GLU A 336 4.16 -4.88 11.37
C GLU A 336 5.64 -5.19 11.09
N LYS A 337 6.46 -5.34 12.16
CA LYS A 337 7.86 -5.71 12.03
C LYS A 337 8.09 -7.21 11.94
#